data_6c96412b8f63682771f79439088234a3
#
_entry.id   6c96412b8f63682771f79439088234a3
#
_cell.length_a   1.000
_cell.length_b   1.000
_cell.length_c   1.000
_cell.angle_alpha   90.00
_cell.angle_beta   90.00
_cell.angle_gamma   90.00
#
_symmetry.space_group_name_H-M   'P 1'
#
loop_
_entity.id
_entity.type
_entity.pdbx_description
1 polymer ?
#
loop_
_entity_poly.entity_id
_entity_poly.type
_entity_poly.pdbx_seq_one_letter_code
_entity_poly.pdbx_strand_id
1 'polypeptide(L)'
;AWHDIAWSIYSTRFGQAQHYATDIRTIRHYINLQTDLMTHWQSLFGQDIFTVEYEALVTAPQETITNLLNFLGEPWEEGCLMFNTLKNTVKTESVWQVRQPLYTSSVGRSAPFAELRPELFD
;
A
#
# COMPACT_ATOMS: atom_id res chain seq x y z
N ALA A 1 -8.57 0.84 1.06
CA ALA A 1 -9.38 0.50 2.26
C ALA A 1 -8.58 -0.42 3.20
N TRP A 2 -8.73 -0.29 4.55
CA TRP A 2 -7.98 -1.09 5.53
C TRP A 2 -8.24 -2.60 5.37
N HIS A 3 -9.42 -3.00 4.93
CA HIS A 3 -9.80 -4.40 4.67
C HIS A 3 -8.87 -5.07 3.65
N ASP A 4 -8.56 -4.40 2.53
CA ASP A 4 -7.67 -4.94 1.51
C ASP A 4 -6.24 -5.06 2.03
N ILE A 5 -5.79 -4.10 2.84
CA ILE A 5 -4.49 -4.16 3.52
C ILE A 5 -4.45 -5.36 4.47
N ALA A 6 -5.47 -5.51 5.31
CA ALA A 6 -5.56 -6.61 6.27
C ALA A 6 -5.59 -7.97 5.56
N TRP A 7 -6.37 -8.09 4.49
CA TRP A 7 -6.43 -9.30 3.68
C TRP A 7 -5.09 -9.60 3.00
N SER A 8 -4.43 -8.57 2.47
CA SER A 8 -3.11 -8.72 1.85
C SER A 8 -2.06 -9.22 2.84
N ILE A 9 -2.04 -8.66 4.05
CA ILE A 9 -1.14 -9.11 5.12
C ILE A 9 -1.46 -10.55 5.53
N TYR A 10 -2.72 -10.87 5.78
CA TYR A 10 -3.15 -12.20 6.21
C TYR A 10 -2.85 -13.30 5.19
N SER A 11 -3.06 -13.00 3.89
CA SER A 11 -2.84 -13.95 2.80
C SER A 11 -1.38 -14.06 2.36
N THR A 12 -0.50 -13.18 2.82
CA THR A 12 0.93 -13.21 2.51
C THR A 12 1.68 -14.02 3.56
N ARG A 13 2.53 -14.94 3.12
CA ARG A 13 3.35 -15.74 4.03
C ARG A 13 4.57 -14.92 4.46
N PHE A 14 4.44 -14.23 5.58
CA PHE A 14 5.57 -13.55 6.21
C PHE A 14 6.45 -14.51 7.01
N GLY A 15 7.73 -14.12 7.23
CA GLY A 15 8.64 -14.86 8.10
C GLY A 15 8.22 -14.77 9.58
N GLN A 16 8.93 -15.53 10.43
CA GLN A 16 8.60 -15.65 11.86
C GLN A 16 8.61 -14.34 12.66
N ALA A 17 9.23 -13.27 12.14
CA ALA A 17 9.27 -11.99 12.82
C ALA A 17 7.94 -11.20 12.80
N GLN A 18 7.00 -11.57 11.93
CA GLN A 18 5.71 -10.87 11.76
C GLN A 18 4.56 -11.66 12.38
N HIS A 19 4.64 -11.96 13.68
CA HIS A 19 3.60 -12.73 14.40
C HIS A 19 2.19 -12.12 14.33
N TYR A 20 2.09 -10.78 14.18
CA TYR A 20 0.80 -10.09 14.03
C TYR A 20 0.05 -10.46 12.74
N ALA A 21 0.74 -10.96 11.72
CA ALA A 21 0.18 -11.24 10.40
C ALA A 21 -0.70 -12.51 10.33
N THR A 22 -0.87 -13.22 11.45
CA THR A 22 -1.57 -14.52 11.50
C THR A 22 -3.02 -14.44 11.96
N ASP A 23 -3.49 -13.27 12.42
CA ASP A 23 -4.87 -13.05 12.91
C ASP A 23 -5.33 -11.65 12.45
N ILE A 24 -6.51 -11.56 11.83
CA ILE A 24 -7.07 -10.31 11.30
C ILE A 24 -7.21 -9.24 12.39
N ARG A 25 -7.55 -9.63 13.63
CA ARG A 25 -7.70 -8.69 14.74
C ARG A 25 -6.36 -8.07 15.16
N THR A 26 -5.30 -8.87 15.19
CA THR A 26 -3.95 -8.35 15.48
C THR A 26 -3.42 -7.51 14.32
N ILE A 27 -3.74 -7.86 13.08
CA ILE A 27 -3.43 -7.04 11.90
C ILE A 27 -4.15 -5.69 11.99
N ARG A 28 -5.46 -5.68 12.30
CA ARG A 28 -6.24 -4.44 12.47
C ARG A 28 -5.64 -3.55 13.56
N HIS A 29 -5.31 -4.15 14.72
CA HIS A 29 -4.66 -3.41 15.80
C HIS A 29 -3.37 -2.74 15.32
N TYR A 30 -2.56 -3.46 14.57
CA TYR A 30 -1.30 -2.94 14.02
C TYR A 30 -1.52 -1.82 12.98
N ILE A 31 -2.54 -1.96 12.12
CA ILE A 31 -2.94 -0.90 11.18
C ILE A 31 -3.40 0.36 11.92
N ASN A 32 -4.17 0.22 12.99
CA ASN A 32 -4.62 1.35 13.80
C ASN A 32 -3.44 2.06 14.47
N LEU A 33 -2.50 1.33 15.07
CA LEU A 33 -1.29 1.91 15.65
C LEU A 33 -0.46 2.69 14.62
N GLN A 34 -0.32 2.14 13.41
CA GLN A 34 0.38 2.80 12.31
C GLN A 34 -0.37 4.07 11.89
N THR A 35 -1.70 4.02 11.80
CA THR A 35 -2.53 5.18 11.43
C THR A 35 -2.41 6.30 12.48
N ASP A 36 -2.47 5.95 13.76
CA ASP A 36 -2.31 6.92 14.86
C ASP A 36 -0.93 7.57 14.82
N LEU A 37 0.12 6.77 14.60
CA LEU A 37 1.49 7.27 14.47
C LEU A 37 1.64 8.21 13.27
N MET A 38 1.08 7.85 12.10
CA MET A 38 1.12 8.71 10.92
C MET A 38 0.33 10.00 11.12
N THR A 39 -0.81 9.94 11.79
CA THR A 39 -1.59 11.14 12.17
C THR A 39 -0.76 12.07 13.06
N HIS A 40 -0.04 11.50 14.03
CA HIS A 40 0.86 12.26 14.88
C HIS A 40 1.98 12.92 14.05
N TRP A 41 2.66 12.19 13.18
CA TRP A 41 3.71 12.75 12.33
C TRP A 41 3.18 13.81 11.37
N GLN A 42 2.01 13.61 10.76
CA GLN A 42 1.38 14.62 9.91
C GLN A 42 1.04 15.90 10.67
N SER A 43 0.68 15.80 11.94
CA SER A 43 0.41 16.99 12.77
C SER A 43 1.67 17.83 13.04
N LEU A 44 2.85 17.19 13.07
CA LEU A 44 4.13 17.86 13.33
C LEU A 44 4.87 18.26 12.06
N PHE A 45 4.80 17.43 11.03
CA PHE A 45 5.61 17.50 9.81
C PHE A 45 4.77 17.41 8.54
N GLY A 46 3.51 17.85 8.58
CA GLY A 46 2.57 17.68 7.46
C GLY A 46 3.05 18.26 6.13
N GLN A 47 3.90 19.27 6.14
CA GLN A 47 4.49 19.84 4.92
C GLN A 47 5.59 18.95 4.30
N ASP A 48 6.17 18.06 5.10
CA ASP A 48 7.26 17.17 4.67
C ASP A 48 6.75 15.75 4.37
N ILE A 49 5.44 15.51 4.50
CA ILE A 49 4.81 14.20 4.30
C ILE A 49 3.78 14.28 3.18
N PHE A 50 4.05 13.59 2.08
CA PHE A 50 3.09 13.41 0.98
C PHE A 50 2.45 12.03 1.05
N THR A 51 1.11 11.97 1.10
CA THR A 51 0.38 10.70 1.13
C THR A 51 -0.04 10.32 -0.28
N VAL A 52 0.35 9.12 -0.72
CA VAL A 52 -0.09 8.53 -1.98
C VAL A 52 -1.11 7.45 -1.68
N GLU A 53 -2.35 7.65 -2.12
CA GLU A 53 -3.39 6.62 -2.06
C GLU A 53 -3.15 5.58 -3.16
N TYR A 54 -3.13 4.30 -2.79
CA TYR A 54 -2.91 3.22 -3.74
C TYR A 54 -3.95 3.18 -4.85
N GLU A 55 -5.21 3.39 -4.50
CA GLU A 55 -6.33 3.43 -5.43
C GLU A 55 -6.16 4.55 -6.46
N ALA A 56 -5.72 5.74 -6.04
CA ALA A 56 -5.41 6.85 -6.94
C ALA A 56 -4.23 6.51 -7.86
N LEU A 57 -3.18 5.90 -7.30
CA LEU A 57 -2.00 5.52 -8.07
C LEU A 57 -2.33 4.53 -9.20
N VAL A 58 -3.22 3.56 -8.95
CA VAL A 58 -3.52 2.53 -9.96
C VAL A 58 -4.61 2.95 -10.96
N THR A 59 -5.44 3.95 -10.62
CA THR A 59 -6.51 4.45 -11.52
C THR A 59 -6.10 5.69 -12.30
N ALA A 60 -5.24 6.55 -11.74
CA ALA A 60 -4.75 7.79 -12.34
C ALA A 60 -3.23 7.95 -12.11
N PRO A 61 -2.39 7.00 -12.61
CA PRO A 61 -0.97 6.94 -12.27
C PRO A 61 -0.20 8.20 -12.66
N GLN A 62 -0.46 8.75 -13.84
CA GLN A 62 0.24 9.93 -14.33
C GLN A 62 -0.01 11.14 -13.44
N GLU A 63 -1.26 11.41 -13.08
CA GLU A 63 -1.64 12.52 -12.21
C GLU A 63 -1.03 12.34 -10.81
N THR A 64 -1.17 11.14 -10.24
CA THR A 64 -0.66 10.83 -8.90
C THR A 64 0.85 10.99 -8.81
N ILE A 65 1.59 10.47 -9.80
CA ILE A 65 3.06 10.59 -9.84
C ILE A 65 3.48 12.04 -10.10
N THR A 66 2.76 12.78 -10.96
CA THR A 66 3.04 14.21 -11.18
C THR A 66 2.91 15.01 -9.88
N ASN A 67 1.86 14.75 -9.09
CA ASN A 67 1.68 15.42 -7.80
C ASN A 67 2.80 15.06 -6.80
N LEU A 68 3.23 13.81 -6.77
CA LEU A 68 4.37 13.36 -5.96
C LEU A 68 5.67 14.05 -6.39
N LEU A 69 5.96 14.12 -7.69
CA LEU A 69 7.16 14.76 -8.21
C LEU A 69 7.16 16.28 -7.92
N ASN A 70 6.01 16.94 -8.06
CA ASN A 70 5.86 18.34 -7.69
C ASN A 70 6.16 18.58 -6.19
N PHE A 71 5.70 17.67 -5.33
CA PHE A 71 6.02 17.75 -3.90
C PHE A 71 7.52 17.58 -3.64
N LEU A 72 8.19 16.69 -4.38
CA LEU A 72 9.63 16.46 -4.27
C LEU A 72 10.49 17.55 -4.95
N GLY A 73 9.87 18.41 -5.74
CA GLY A 73 10.59 19.43 -6.54
C GLY A 73 11.30 18.85 -7.77
N GLU A 74 10.87 17.65 -8.21
CA GLU A 74 11.48 16.93 -9.33
C GLU A 74 10.64 17.08 -10.62
N PRO A 75 11.29 17.16 -11.80
CA PRO A 75 10.58 17.21 -13.06
C PRO A 75 9.99 15.86 -13.43
N TRP A 76 8.95 15.87 -14.29
CA TRP A 76 8.37 14.67 -14.86
C TRP A 76 9.37 13.95 -15.77
N GLU A 77 9.43 12.61 -15.61
CA GLU A 77 10.15 11.73 -16.53
C GLU A 77 9.25 10.55 -16.95
N GLU A 78 9.23 10.23 -18.24
CA GLU A 78 8.46 9.10 -18.81
C GLU A 78 8.81 7.75 -18.15
N GLY A 79 10.05 7.60 -17.70
CA GLY A 79 10.53 6.42 -16.98
C GLY A 79 9.75 6.12 -15.70
N CYS A 80 9.09 7.09 -15.09
CA CYS A 80 8.29 6.91 -13.88
C CYS A 80 7.11 5.95 -14.08
N LEU A 81 6.54 5.89 -15.29
CA LEU A 81 5.47 4.95 -15.62
C LEU A 81 5.98 3.58 -16.10
N MET A 82 7.28 3.48 -16.44
CA MET A 82 7.90 2.25 -16.97
C MET A 82 8.76 1.53 -15.92
N PHE A 83 8.47 1.73 -14.62
CA PHE A 83 9.24 1.18 -13.49
C PHE A 83 9.42 -0.36 -13.59
N ASN A 84 8.45 -1.07 -14.15
CA ASN A 84 8.46 -2.52 -14.35
C ASN A 84 9.51 -3.01 -15.36
N THR A 85 10.07 -2.11 -16.17
CA THR A 85 11.14 -2.43 -17.11
C THR A 85 12.53 -2.31 -16.49
N LEU A 86 12.64 -1.70 -15.32
CA LEU A 86 13.89 -1.48 -14.62
C LEU A 86 14.44 -2.80 -14.06
N LYS A 87 15.74 -3.05 -14.26
CA LYS A 87 16.44 -4.25 -13.78
C LYS A 87 16.98 -4.10 -12.35
N ASN A 88 16.19 -3.47 -11.46
CA ASN A 88 16.60 -3.29 -10.07
C ASN A 88 16.50 -4.61 -9.28
N THR A 89 17.44 -4.83 -8.36
CA THR A 89 17.40 -5.98 -7.45
C THR A 89 16.38 -5.71 -6.34
N VAL A 90 15.26 -6.41 -6.37
CA VAL A 90 14.24 -6.37 -5.30
C VAL A 90 14.39 -7.63 -4.45
N LYS A 91 14.54 -7.45 -3.14
CA LYS A 91 14.77 -8.54 -2.15
C LYS A 91 13.59 -8.75 -1.20
N THR A 92 12.39 -8.29 -1.58
CA THR A 92 11.18 -8.40 -0.74
C THR A 92 10.17 -9.35 -1.36
N GLU A 93 9.13 -9.73 -0.61
CA GLU A 93 7.99 -10.52 -1.09
C GLU A 93 7.30 -9.88 -2.32
N SER A 94 7.50 -8.59 -2.56
CA SER A 94 6.96 -7.84 -3.70
C SER A 94 7.76 -7.99 -5.00
N VAL A 95 8.77 -8.88 -5.06
CA VAL A 95 9.65 -9.05 -6.23
C VAL A 95 8.91 -9.26 -7.55
N TRP A 96 7.79 -9.97 -7.52
CA TRP A 96 6.96 -10.19 -8.71
C TRP A 96 6.07 -8.99 -9.03
N GLN A 97 5.54 -8.31 -8.00
CA GLN A 97 4.62 -7.19 -8.16
C GLN A 97 5.29 -5.99 -8.82
N VAL A 98 6.52 -5.66 -8.44
CA VAL A 98 7.27 -4.52 -9.02
C VAL A 98 7.73 -4.75 -10.46
N ARG A 99 7.62 -5.96 -10.97
CA ARG A 99 7.94 -6.31 -12.37
C ARG A 99 6.73 -6.37 -13.29
N GLN A 100 5.55 -6.13 -12.74
CA GLN A 100 4.31 -6.06 -13.51
C GLN A 100 3.89 -4.61 -13.72
N PRO A 101 3.17 -4.28 -14.79
CA PRO A 101 2.49 -3.00 -14.91
C PRO A 101 1.58 -2.75 -13.70
N LEU A 102 1.22 -1.50 -13.45
CA LEU A 102 0.21 -1.17 -12.44
C LEU A 102 -1.08 -1.94 -12.72
N TYR A 103 -1.66 -2.51 -11.66
CA TYR A 103 -2.89 -3.31 -11.76
C TYR A 103 -3.88 -2.91 -10.66
N THR A 104 -5.17 -3.01 -10.98
CA THR A 104 -6.27 -2.62 -10.07
C THR A 104 -6.85 -3.80 -9.30
N SER A 105 -6.42 -5.03 -9.57
CA SER A 105 -7.00 -6.26 -9.02
C SER A 105 -6.82 -6.43 -7.51
N SER A 106 -6.02 -5.57 -6.87
CA SER A 106 -5.88 -5.54 -5.40
C SER A 106 -6.92 -4.63 -4.73
N VAL A 107 -7.63 -3.79 -5.49
CA VAL A 107 -8.70 -2.93 -4.98
C VAL A 107 -9.97 -3.77 -4.81
N GLY A 108 -10.55 -3.74 -3.61
CA GLY A 108 -11.76 -4.51 -3.29
C GLY A 108 -11.55 -6.02 -3.15
N ARG A 109 -10.30 -6.48 -3.09
CA ARG A 109 -9.95 -7.91 -3.04
C ARG A 109 -10.47 -8.60 -1.77
N SER A 110 -10.66 -7.86 -0.70
CA SER A 110 -11.20 -8.37 0.56
C SER A 110 -12.71 -8.58 0.55
N ALA A 111 -13.46 -7.97 -0.37
CA ALA A 111 -14.92 -7.94 -0.34
C ALA A 111 -15.58 -9.33 -0.20
N PRO A 112 -15.21 -10.38 -0.97
CA PRO A 112 -15.82 -11.70 -0.82
C PRO A 112 -15.59 -12.32 0.56
N PHE A 113 -14.47 -12.00 1.21
CA PHE A 113 -14.12 -12.51 2.54
C PHE A 113 -14.83 -11.76 3.64
N ALA A 114 -14.99 -10.43 3.48
CA ALA A 114 -15.78 -9.61 4.40
C ALA A 114 -17.26 -9.98 4.38
N GLU A 115 -17.82 -10.40 3.23
CA GLU A 115 -19.17 -10.92 3.13
C GLU A 115 -19.34 -12.27 3.84
N LEU A 116 -18.35 -13.16 3.76
CA LEU A 116 -18.38 -14.47 4.39
C LEU A 116 -18.12 -14.44 5.90
N ARG A 117 -17.31 -13.51 6.37
CA ARG A 117 -16.85 -13.39 7.75
C ARG A 117 -16.84 -11.93 8.20
N PRO A 118 -18.03 -11.25 8.23
CA PRO A 118 -18.11 -9.83 8.57
C PRO A 118 -17.51 -9.55 9.96
N GLU A 119 -17.65 -10.47 10.91
CA GLU A 119 -17.15 -10.33 12.27
C GLU A 119 -15.60 -10.19 12.38
N LEU A 120 -14.87 -10.48 11.31
CA LEU A 120 -13.41 -10.28 11.27
C LEU A 120 -13.04 -8.89 10.76
N PHE A 121 -13.96 -8.20 10.09
CA PHE A 121 -13.72 -6.92 9.42
C PHE A 121 -14.53 -5.76 10.05
N ASP A 122 -15.44 -6.03 10.99
CA ASP A 122 -16.11 -5.05 11.82
C ASP A 122 -15.21 -4.62 13.00
#